data_bc82c54dadf7f105d8c699152345d6fd
#
_entry.id   bc82c54dadf7f105d8c699152345d6fd
#
_cell.length_a   1.000
_cell.length_b   1.000
_cell.length_c   1.000
_cell.angle_alpha   90.00
_cell.angle_beta   90.00
_cell.angle_gamma   90.00
#
_symmetry.space_group_name_H-M   'P 1'
#
loop_
_entity.id
_entity.type
_entity.pdbx_description
1 polymer ?
#
loop_
_entity_poly.entity_id
_entity_poly.type
_entity_poly.pdbx_seq_one_letter_code
_entity_poly.pdbx_strand_id
1 'polypeptide(L)'
;MYKRQTKNDAAWHGYPSISTFSSTAPSGITDLLGSFGCEHSMNAYSYHGSTLATASIFNVKYIISNKLLPESNLFNFYYGSDGEFLYENKYTLPVGFMVDSAIEDRWITNSPYNGIEVQNSFYKINTGIEDVFEQVYEFRTDTEVNFTPYTNAHMYAVVRNVNCDTVTVTINGKMYTYSGLKNGNRIIDIGYVTTEDSVILAGDTSMNALV
;
A
#
# COMPACT_ATOMS: atom_id res chain seq x y z
N MET A 1 -20.08 6.78 -18.27
CA MET A 1 -20.49 7.27 -16.95
C MET A 1 -19.37 6.92 -15.99
N TYR A 2 -18.51 7.85 -15.60
CA TYR A 2 -17.41 7.57 -14.65
C TYR A 2 -18.00 7.28 -13.27
N LYS A 3 -18.08 6.03 -12.88
CA LYS A 3 -18.34 5.67 -11.48
C LYS A 3 -17.08 5.99 -10.67
N ARG A 4 -17.14 7.08 -9.93
CA ARG A 4 -16.14 7.40 -8.91
C ARG A 4 -16.27 6.34 -7.82
N GLN A 5 -15.28 5.44 -7.67
CA GLN A 5 -15.28 4.51 -6.55
C GLN A 5 -15.31 5.31 -5.25
N THR A 6 -16.33 5.07 -4.43
CA THR A 6 -16.44 5.67 -3.11
C THR A 6 -16.01 4.67 -2.05
N LYS A 7 -15.63 5.16 -0.86
CA LYS A 7 -15.28 4.28 0.27
C LYS A 7 -16.42 3.36 0.70
N ASN A 8 -17.66 3.67 0.29
CA ASN A 8 -18.87 2.91 0.66
C ASN A 8 -19.44 2.05 -0.48
N ASP A 9 -18.74 1.91 -1.59
CA ASP A 9 -19.21 1.09 -2.72
C ASP A 9 -19.49 -0.35 -2.31
N ALA A 10 -18.68 -0.90 -1.41
CA ALA A 10 -18.89 -2.23 -0.86
C ALA A 10 -20.23 -2.37 -0.14
N ALA A 11 -20.58 -1.42 0.72
CA ALA A 11 -21.87 -1.40 1.40
C ALA A 11 -23.04 -1.21 0.42
N TRP A 12 -22.84 -0.38 -0.60
CA TRP A 12 -23.85 -0.13 -1.64
C TRP A 12 -24.11 -1.36 -2.51
N HIS A 13 -23.06 -2.12 -2.81
CA HIS A 13 -23.13 -3.29 -3.68
C HIS A 13 -23.19 -4.63 -2.93
N GLY A 14 -23.17 -4.64 -1.60
CA GLY A 14 -23.36 -5.82 -0.77
C GLY A 14 -22.19 -6.80 -0.74
N TYR A 15 -20.94 -6.31 -0.83
CA TYR A 15 -19.75 -7.14 -0.68
C TYR A 15 -18.84 -6.69 0.48
N PRO A 16 -18.06 -7.59 1.11
CA PRO A 16 -17.12 -7.23 2.16
C PRO A 16 -15.98 -6.36 1.62
N SER A 17 -15.56 -5.34 2.39
CA SER A 17 -14.41 -4.49 2.05
C SER A 17 -13.73 -3.95 3.29
N ILE A 18 -12.44 -3.59 3.16
CA ILE A 18 -11.70 -2.83 4.18
C ILE A 18 -11.77 -1.33 3.95
N SER A 19 -12.56 -0.86 3.00
CA SER A 19 -12.74 0.59 2.75
C SER A 19 -14.12 1.01 3.23
N THR A 20 -14.18 2.06 4.05
CA THR A 20 -15.45 2.61 4.54
C THR A 20 -15.35 4.09 4.89
N PHE A 21 -16.50 4.76 4.82
CA PHE A 21 -16.75 6.04 5.46
C PHE A 21 -17.99 5.88 6.35
N SER A 22 -17.85 6.13 7.65
CA SER A 22 -18.95 6.08 8.60
C SER A 22 -18.71 7.03 9.75
N SER A 23 -19.72 7.83 10.11
CA SER A 23 -19.65 8.71 11.28
C SER A 23 -19.44 7.95 12.61
N THR A 24 -19.61 6.63 12.60
CA THR A 24 -19.42 5.73 13.75
C THR A 24 -18.28 4.74 13.51
N ALA A 25 -17.33 5.05 12.62
CA ALA A 25 -16.17 4.20 12.41
C ALA A 25 -15.38 4.04 13.72
N PRO A 26 -15.04 2.80 14.15
CA PRO A 26 -14.25 2.60 15.37
C PRO A 26 -12.86 3.19 15.22
N SER A 27 -12.44 4.04 16.15
CA SER A 27 -11.11 4.68 16.11
C SER A 27 -9.97 3.67 16.08
N GLY A 28 -10.08 2.60 16.88
CA GLY A 28 -9.05 1.55 16.88
C GLY A 28 -8.80 0.89 15.52
N ILE A 29 -9.82 0.77 14.66
CA ILE A 29 -9.66 0.25 13.31
C ILE A 29 -9.04 1.31 12.39
N THR A 30 -9.47 2.56 12.49
CA THR A 30 -8.89 3.66 11.69
C THR A 30 -7.42 3.86 12.03
N ASP A 31 -7.07 3.82 13.32
CA ASP A 31 -5.70 3.96 13.81
C ASP A 31 -4.82 2.77 13.38
N LEU A 32 -5.35 1.55 13.48
CA LEU A 32 -4.66 0.34 13.06
C LEU A 32 -4.33 0.38 11.55
N LEU A 33 -5.31 0.67 10.69
CA LEU A 33 -5.08 0.77 9.25
C LEU A 33 -4.12 1.91 8.91
N GLY A 34 -4.22 3.03 9.62
CA GLY A 34 -3.27 4.13 9.51
C GLY A 34 -1.84 3.72 9.87
N SER A 35 -1.67 2.94 10.93
CA SER A 35 -0.35 2.44 11.33
C SER A 35 0.29 1.52 10.28
N PHE A 36 -0.51 0.78 9.52
CA PHE A 36 -0.05 -0.01 8.37
C PHE A 36 0.24 0.83 7.10
N GLY A 37 0.02 2.13 7.13
CA GLY A 37 0.27 3.03 6.00
C GLY A 37 -0.94 3.24 5.08
N CYS A 38 -2.11 2.71 5.43
CA CYS A 38 -3.33 2.91 4.67
C CYS A 38 -3.90 4.32 4.85
N GLU A 39 -4.62 4.81 3.85
CA GLU A 39 -5.39 6.03 3.96
C GLU A 39 -6.39 5.93 5.09
N HIS A 40 -6.38 6.93 6.00
CA HIS A 40 -7.27 6.95 7.15
C HIS A 40 -7.61 8.38 7.59
N SER A 41 -8.71 8.49 8.31
CA SER A 41 -9.15 9.71 8.98
C SER A 41 -10.03 9.34 10.16
N MET A 42 -10.53 10.31 10.92
CA MET A 42 -11.36 10.07 12.12
C MET A 42 -12.53 9.10 11.87
N ASN A 43 -13.12 9.12 10.68
CA ASN A 43 -14.35 8.38 10.37
C ASN A 43 -14.28 7.64 9.02
N ALA A 44 -13.08 7.45 8.49
CA ALA A 44 -12.89 6.79 7.21
C ALA A 44 -11.53 6.11 7.12
N TYR A 45 -11.49 5.00 6.39
CA TYR A 45 -10.26 4.34 5.99
C TYR A 45 -10.46 3.69 4.61
N SER A 46 -9.36 3.42 3.93
CA SER A 46 -9.40 2.73 2.65
C SER A 46 -8.18 1.86 2.41
N TYR A 47 -8.27 1.02 1.38
CA TYR A 47 -7.19 0.14 0.95
C TYR A 47 -5.97 0.91 0.38
N HIS A 48 -6.10 2.19 0.01
CA HIS A 48 -5.02 2.97 -0.56
C HIS A 48 -3.82 3.06 0.39
N GLY A 49 -2.62 2.86 -0.12
CA GLY A 49 -1.39 2.77 0.67
C GLY A 49 -1.14 1.38 1.28
N SER A 50 -1.95 0.39 0.92
CA SER A 50 -1.76 -1.00 1.33
C SER A 50 -0.61 -1.65 0.56
N THR A 51 0.08 -2.56 1.25
CA THR A 51 1.00 -3.51 0.63
C THR A 51 0.35 -4.88 0.52
N LEU A 52 1.01 -5.82 -0.17
CA LEU A 52 0.55 -7.21 -0.17
C LEU A 52 0.52 -7.81 1.25
N ALA A 53 1.50 -7.48 2.09
CA ALA A 53 1.55 -7.95 3.47
C ALA A 53 0.32 -7.48 4.26
N THR A 54 -0.04 -6.20 4.16
CA THR A 54 -1.26 -5.64 4.75
C THR A 54 -2.50 -6.32 4.18
N ALA A 55 -2.58 -6.46 2.84
CA ALA A 55 -3.70 -7.13 2.19
C ALA A 55 -3.89 -8.58 2.67
N SER A 56 -2.79 -9.29 2.89
CA SER A 56 -2.80 -10.67 3.38
C SER A 56 -3.34 -10.77 4.81
N ILE A 57 -2.86 -9.90 5.72
CA ILE A 57 -3.29 -9.84 7.12
C ILE A 57 -4.79 -9.53 7.22
N PHE A 58 -5.28 -8.58 6.43
CA PHE A 58 -6.69 -8.17 6.44
C PHE A 58 -7.60 -9.02 5.53
N ASN A 59 -7.13 -10.18 5.07
CA ASN A 59 -7.91 -11.09 4.22
C ASN A 59 -8.45 -10.44 2.94
N VAL A 60 -7.70 -9.51 2.35
CA VAL A 60 -8.09 -8.89 1.07
C VAL A 60 -7.70 -9.84 -0.06
N LYS A 61 -8.68 -10.59 -0.51
CA LYS A 61 -8.50 -11.59 -1.58
C LYS A 61 -8.56 -10.96 -2.97
N TYR A 62 -9.43 -9.99 -3.17
CA TYR A 62 -9.63 -9.35 -4.47
C TYR A 62 -9.43 -7.85 -4.38
N ILE A 63 -8.78 -7.28 -5.39
CA ILE A 63 -8.58 -5.84 -5.55
C ILE A 63 -9.29 -5.42 -6.83
N ILE A 64 -10.23 -4.49 -6.69
CA ILE A 64 -10.90 -3.84 -7.82
C ILE A 64 -10.26 -2.47 -8.01
N SER A 65 -9.75 -2.22 -9.20
CA SER A 65 -9.08 -0.97 -9.55
C SER A 65 -9.68 -0.38 -10.82
N ASN A 66 -9.86 0.92 -10.85
CA ASN A 66 -10.22 1.67 -12.06
C ASN A 66 -9.01 2.04 -12.92
N LYS A 67 -7.82 1.58 -12.53
CA LYS A 67 -6.56 1.76 -13.25
C LYS A 67 -5.86 0.42 -13.35
N LEU A 68 -5.12 0.23 -14.44
CA LEU A 68 -4.21 -0.90 -14.54
C LEU A 68 -3.12 -0.73 -13.47
N LEU A 69 -2.96 -1.75 -12.62
CA LEU A 69 -1.89 -1.77 -11.63
C LEU A 69 -0.55 -2.12 -12.30
N PRO A 70 0.58 -1.75 -11.66
CA PRO A 70 1.90 -2.23 -12.09
C PRO A 70 1.94 -3.75 -12.17
N GLU A 71 2.80 -4.28 -13.02
CA GLU A 71 3.03 -5.72 -13.10
C GLU A 71 3.51 -6.25 -11.75
N SER A 72 3.00 -7.42 -11.36
CA SER A 72 3.29 -8.02 -10.07
C SER A 72 3.27 -9.54 -10.17
N ASN A 73 4.25 -10.18 -9.52
CA ASN A 73 4.25 -11.63 -9.30
C ASN A 73 3.38 -12.04 -8.10
N LEU A 74 2.84 -11.09 -7.35
CA LEU A 74 2.08 -11.27 -6.11
C LEU A 74 0.57 -11.32 -6.37
N PHE A 75 0.10 -10.62 -7.41
CA PHE A 75 -1.30 -10.59 -7.82
C PHE A 75 -1.49 -11.30 -9.14
N ASN A 76 -2.61 -11.99 -9.30
CA ASN A 76 -3.08 -12.47 -10.59
C ASN A 76 -4.05 -11.45 -11.18
N PHE A 77 -3.81 -11.00 -12.41
CA PHE A 77 -4.86 -10.35 -13.16
C PHE A 77 -5.96 -11.39 -13.45
N TYR A 78 -7.18 -11.11 -13.01
CA TYR A 78 -8.30 -12.04 -13.14
C TYR A 78 -9.23 -11.65 -14.28
N TYR A 79 -9.60 -10.36 -14.35
CA TYR A 79 -10.56 -9.87 -15.33
C TYR A 79 -10.47 -8.36 -15.49
N GLY A 80 -10.79 -7.84 -16.69
CA GLY A 80 -10.90 -6.41 -16.94
C GLY A 80 -11.97 -6.11 -17.99
N SER A 81 -12.86 -5.15 -17.71
CA SER A 81 -13.88 -4.65 -18.63
C SER A 81 -14.23 -3.23 -18.25
N ASP A 82 -14.56 -2.42 -19.25
CA ASP A 82 -15.10 -1.06 -19.10
C ASP A 82 -14.25 -0.12 -18.22
N GLY A 83 -12.93 -0.35 -18.18
CA GLY A 83 -11.99 0.42 -17.36
C GLY A 83 -11.95 0.00 -15.89
N GLU A 84 -12.53 -1.12 -15.54
CA GLU A 84 -12.38 -1.76 -14.23
C GLU A 84 -11.53 -3.03 -14.36
N PHE A 85 -10.64 -3.24 -13.41
CA PHE A 85 -9.68 -4.34 -13.38
C PHE A 85 -9.80 -5.09 -12.05
N LEU A 86 -9.88 -6.41 -12.13
CA LEU A 86 -9.93 -7.30 -10.97
C LEU A 86 -8.63 -8.08 -10.85
N TYR A 87 -8.02 -8.02 -9.67
CA TYR A 87 -6.82 -8.77 -9.33
C TYR A 87 -7.09 -9.69 -8.14
N GLU A 88 -6.48 -10.86 -8.14
CA GLU A 88 -6.53 -11.80 -7.02
C GLU A 88 -5.20 -11.82 -6.27
N ASN A 89 -5.26 -11.61 -4.96
CA ASN A 89 -4.12 -11.80 -4.05
C ASN A 89 -3.89 -13.30 -3.80
N LYS A 90 -2.70 -13.80 -4.13
CA LYS A 90 -2.31 -15.22 -3.96
C LYS A 90 -2.04 -15.62 -2.50
N TYR A 91 -1.84 -14.67 -1.61
CA TYR A 91 -1.26 -14.87 -0.28
C TYR A 91 -2.19 -14.44 0.85
N THR A 92 -3.49 -14.48 0.65
CA THR A 92 -4.48 -14.13 1.68
C THR A 92 -4.42 -15.07 2.87
N LEU A 93 -4.36 -14.51 4.08
CA LEU A 93 -4.58 -15.26 5.31
C LEU A 93 -6.08 -15.49 5.54
N PRO A 94 -6.46 -16.53 6.30
CA PRO A 94 -7.86 -16.72 6.68
C PRO A 94 -8.34 -15.55 7.59
N VAL A 95 -9.67 -15.36 7.70
CA VAL A 95 -10.27 -14.31 8.53
C VAL A 95 -9.83 -14.39 10.00
N GLY A 96 -9.56 -15.59 10.49
CA GLY A 96 -9.01 -15.84 11.82
C GLY A 96 -7.73 -16.65 11.71
N PHE A 97 -6.64 -16.14 12.28
CA PHE A 97 -5.35 -16.84 12.39
C PHE A 97 -4.74 -16.59 13.76
N MET A 98 -3.85 -17.49 14.17
CA MET A 98 -3.15 -17.34 15.44
C MET A 98 -1.94 -16.42 15.27
N VAL A 99 -1.69 -15.62 16.30
CA VAL A 99 -0.51 -14.76 16.44
C VAL A 99 0.24 -15.12 17.71
N ASP A 100 1.55 -14.80 17.75
CA ASP A 100 2.35 -14.97 18.96
C ASP A 100 1.84 -14.01 20.06
N SER A 101 1.78 -14.48 21.29
CA SER A 101 1.34 -13.67 22.44
C SER A 101 2.21 -12.43 22.69
N ALA A 102 3.47 -12.47 22.27
CA ALA A 102 4.38 -11.34 22.36
C ALA A 102 3.93 -10.12 21.52
N ILE A 103 2.93 -10.27 20.66
CA ILE A 103 2.41 -9.17 19.85
C ILE A 103 1.82 -8.05 20.72
N GLU A 104 1.25 -8.38 21.87
CA GLU A 104 0.65 -7.39 22.77
C GLU A 104 1.69 -6.40 23.30
N ASP A 105 2.92 -6.87 23.58
CA ASP A 105 3.94 -6.05 24.23
C ASP A 105 5.03 -5.54 23.26
N ARG A 106 5.24 -6.22 22.15
CA ARG A 106 6.40 -6.00 21.28
C ARG A 106 6.08 -5.43 19.91
N TRP A 107 4.84 -5.46 19.50
CA TRP A 107 4.49 -4.95 18.18
C TRP A 107 4.62 -3.43 18.13
N ILE A 108 5.41 -2.94 17.18
CA ILE A 108 5.56 -1.51 16.92
C ILE A 108 4.34 -1.04 16.11
N THR A 109 3.37 -0.42 16.78
CA THR A 109 2.18 0.14 16.14
C THR A 109 2.27 1.65 15.93
N ASN A 110 3.30 2.29 16.48
CA ASN A 110 3.42 3.74 16.56
C ASN A 110 4.68 4.23 15.83
N SER A 111 4.78 3.93 14.53
CA SER A 111 5.83 4.49 13.67
C SER A 111 5.19 5.51 12.73
N PRO A 112 5.17 6.81 13.10
CA PRO A 112 4.57 7.84 12.26
C PRO A 112 5.30 7.90 10.91
N TYR A 113 4.51 7.80 9.84
CA TYR A 113 4.99 7.87 8.44
C TYR A 113 5.82 6.67 7.95
N ASN A 114 5.84 5.54 8.67
CA ASN A 114 6.49 4.34 8.19
C ASN A 114 5.67 3.07 8.49
N GLY A 115 4.61 2.85 7.71
CA GLY A 115 3.80 1.64 7.81
C GLY A 115 4.58 0.36 7.47
N ILE A 116 5.72 0.44 6.80
CA ILE A 116 6.60 -0.70 6.52
C ILE A 116 7.25 -1.23 7.81
N GLU A 117 7.71 -0.35 8.71
CA GLU A 117 8.26 -0.78 10.02
C GLU A 117 7.22 -1.50 10.86
N VAL A 118 5.97 -1.03 10.84
CA VAL A 118 4.84 -1.66 11.55
C VAL A 118 4.61 -3.07 11.01
N GLN A 119 4.65 -3.23 9.68
CA GLN A 119 4.48 -4.51 9.01
C GLN A 119 5.65 -5.45 9.29
N ASN A 120 6.90 -5.00 9.16
CA ASN A 120 8.08 -5.79 9.48
C ASN A 120 8.04 -6.27 10.94
N SER A 121 7.70 -5.39 11.90
CA SER A 121 7.56 -5.74 13.31
C SER A 121 6.49 -6.82 13.54
N PHE A 122 5.35 -6.73 12.85
CA PHE A 122 4.30 -7.76 12.92
C PHE A 122 4.80 -9.13 12.46
N TYR A 123 5.42 -9.17 11.27
CA TYR A 123 5.93 -10.43 10.71
C TYR A 123 7.08 -11.00 11.51
N LYS A 124 8.01 -10.17 11.99
CA LYS A 124 9.13 -10.60 12.84
C LYS A 124 8.64 -11.32 14.09
N ILE A 125 7.66 -10.77 14.80
CA ILE A 125 7.11 -11.37 16.02
C ILE A 125 6.45 -12.71 15.70
N ASN A 126 5.68 -12.80 14.62
CA ASN A 126 4.86 -13.98 14.34
C ASN A 126 5.58 -15.08 13.56
N THR A 127 6.64 -14.76 12.84
CA THR A 127 7.32 -15.72 11.94
C THR A 127 8.82 -15.86 12.20
N GLY A 128 9.42 -14.95 12.96
CA GLY A 128 10.88 -14.89 13.17
C GLY A 128 11.65 -14.32 11.96
N ILE A 129 10.97 -13.91 10.89
CA ILE A 129 11.62 -13.24 9.74
C ILE A 129 11.94 -11.81 10.15
N GLU A 130 13.22 -11.41 10.07
CA GLU A 130 13.67 -10.09 10.52
C GLU A 130 12.99 -8.98 9.75
N ASP A 131 13.04 -9.01 8.41
CA ASP A 131 12.44 -8.02 7.54
C ASP A 131 11.74 -8.68 6.35
N VAL A 132 10.44 -8.43 6.20
CA VAL A 132 9.66 -8.80 5.02
C VAL A 132 9.87 -7.77 3.90
N PHE A 133 10.16 -6.53 4.31
CA PHE A 133 10.53 -5.45 3.42
C PHE A 133 11.90 -4.93 3.83
N GLU A 134 12.85 -4.93 2.91
CA GLU A 134 14.20 -4.39 3.09
C GLU A 134 14.28 -3.03 2.40
N GLN A 135 14.85 -2.03 3.09
CA GLN A 135 15.11 -0.72 2.49
C GLN A 135 16.34 -0.80 1.58
N VAL A 136 16.17 -0.39 0.34
CA VAL A 136 17.23 -0.44 -0.69
C VAL A 136 17.72 0.92 -1.15
N TYR A 137 16.85 1.95 -1.10
CA TYR A 137 17.20 3.32 -1.46
C TYR A 137 16.65 4.33 -0.45
N GLU A 138 17.33 5.45 -0.30
CA GLU A 138 16.85 6.61 0.42
C GLU A 138 17.09 7.87 -0.42
N PHE A 139 16.04 8.63 -0.70
CA PHE A 139 16.06 9.87 -1.44
C PHE A 139 15.65 11.02 -0.52
N ARG A 140 16.41 12.13 -0.54
CA ARG A 140 16.19 13.28 0.33
C ARG A 140 16.10 14.56 -0.49
N THR A 141 15.05 15.34 -0.23
CA THR A 141 14.82 16.66 -0.86
C THR A 141 14.69 16.66 -2.38
N ASP A 142 14.52 15.50 -3.01
CA ASP A 142 14.40 15.37 -4.45
C ASP A 142 12.93 15.48 -4.88
N THR A 143 12.68 16.23 -5.96
CA THR A 143 11.36 16.25 -6.61
C THR A 143 11.24 15.16 -7.66
N GLU A 144 12.36 14.74 -8.23
CA GLU A 144 12.44 13.64 -9.19
C GLU A 144 13.71 12.84 -8.94
N VAL A 145 13.60 11.53 -8.93
CA VAL A 145 14.71 10.60 -8.84
C VAL A 145 14.59 9.53 -9.90
N ASN A 146 15.73 9.12 -10.46
CA ASN A 146 15.85 8.05 -11.44
C ASN A 146 16.84 7.02 -10.91
N PHE A 147 16.43 5.75 -10.90
CA PHE A 147 17.28 4.65 -10.48
C PHE A 147 17.03 3.39 -11.28
N THR A 148 18.03 2.53 -11.33
CA THR A 148 17.92 1.16 -11.84
C THR A 148 17.95 0.22 -10.65
N PRO A 149 16.97 -0.70 -10.50
CA PRO A 149 16.99 -1.68 -9.43
C PRO A 149 18.25 -2.55 -9.48
N TYR A 150 18.86 -2.83 -8.34
CA TYR A 150 20.03 -3.72 -8.29
C TYR A 150 19.64 -5.20 -8.13
N THR A 151 18.36 -5.47 -7.91
CA THR A 151 17.79 -6.82 -7.80
C THR A 151 16.39 -6.86 -8.38
N ASN A 152 15.96 -8.04 -8.81
CA ASN A 152 14.59 -8.26 -9.27
C ASN A 152 13.69 -8.41 -8.05
N ALA A 153 12.77 -7.48 -7.84
CA ALA A 153 11.91 -7.46 -6.66
C ALA A 153 10.57 -6.76 -6.93
N HIS A 154 9.59 -7.03 -6.07
CA HIS A 154 8.42 -6.16 -5.96
C HIS A 154 8.78 -5.01 -5.01
N MET A 155 8.74 -3.78 -5.50
CA MET A 155 9.18 -2.60 -4.76
C MET A 155 8.01 -1.71 -4.34
N TYR A 156 8.20 -1.06 -3.21
CA TYR A 156 7.31 -0.02 -2.69
C TYR A 156 8.14 1.22 -2.36
N ALA A 157 7.54 2.41 -2.51
CA ALA A 157 8.13 3.65 -2.02
C ALA A 157 7.31 4.21 -0.86
N VAL A 158 7.98 4.64 0.20
CA VAL A 158 7.36 5.34 1.34
C VAL A 158 7.70 6.81 1.25
N VAL A 159 6.71 7.66 0.99
CA VAL A 159 6.88 9.11 0.89
C VAL A 159 6.69 9.75 2.25
N ARG A 160 7.77 10.32 2.82
CA ARG A 160 7.77 10.91 4.17
C ARG A 160 7.35 12.38 4.20
N ASN A 161 7.52 13.12 3.10
CA ASN A 161 7.17 14.53 3.08
C ASN A 161 5.65 14.71 3.13
N VAL A 162 5.17 15.33 4.22
CA VAL A 162 3.74 15.59 4.46
C VAL A 162 3.11 16.56 3.46
N ASN A 163 3.91 17.33 2.73
CA ASN A 163 3.43 18.27 1.72
C ASN A 163 3.32 17.65 0.33
N CYS A 164 3.92 16.47 0.11
CA CYS A 164 3.79 15.75 -1.15
C CYS A 164 2.42 15.05 -1.20
N ASP A 165 1.60 15.43 -2.17
CA ASP A 165 0.26 14.87 -2.37
C ASP A 165 0.17 13.91 -3.55
N THR A 166 1.01 14.13 -4.56
CA THR A 166 0.98 13.33 -5.78
C THR A 166 2.39 12.88 -6.15
N VAL A 167 2.52 11.58 -6.44
CA VAL A 167 3.74 11.00 -6.99
C VAL A 167 3.40 10.22 -8.26
N THR A 168 4.23 10.42 -9.27
CA THR A 168 4.21 9.64 -10.51
C THR A 168 5.37 8.66 -10.52
N VAL A 169 5.07 7.40 -10.77
CA VAL A 169 6.04 6.34 -10.99
C VAL A 169 6.08 6.06 -12.49
N THR A 170 7.25 6.14 -13.09
CA THR A 170 7.45 5.77 -14.50
C THR A 170 8.42 4.58 -14.57
N ILE A 171 7.98 3.50 -15.20
CA ILE A 171 8.80 2.30 -15.42
C ILE A 171 8.88 2.06 -16.91
N ASN A 172 10.08 2.16 -17.49
CA ASN A 172 10.32 2.00 -18.92
C ASN A 172 9.36 2.82 -19.81
N GLY A 173 9.07 4.06 -19.38
CA GLY A 173 8.15 4.97 -20.09
C GLY A 173 6.66 4.76 -19.80
N LYS A 174 6.26 3.73 -19.07
CA LYS A 174 4.88 3.53 -18.63
C LYS A 174 4.66 4.24 -17.29
N MET A 175 3.62 5.07 -17.23
CA MET A 175 3.39 6.00 -16.13
C MET A 175 2.20 5.57 -15.26
N TYR A 176 2.41 5.65 -13.94
CA TYR A 176 1.40 5.40 -12.90
C TYR A 176 1.35 6.59 -11.95
N THR A 177 0.18 7.12 -11.67
CA THR A 177 0.02 8.30 -10.80
C THR A 177 -0.73 7.93 -9.53
N TYR A 178 -0.14 8.27 -8.39
CA TYR A 178 -0.66 8.11 -7.04
C TYR A 178 -0.95 9.49 -6.47
N SER A 179 -2.15 9.70 -5.92
CA SER A 179 -2.57 10.99 -5.37
C SER A 179 -3.31 10.81 -4.05
N GLY A 180 -3.42 11.89 -3.28
CA GLY A 180 -4.06 11.86 -1.96
C GLY A 180 -3.11 11.39 -0.85
N LEU A 181 -1.79 11.48 -1.06
CA LEU A 181 -0.79 11.04 -0.08
C LEU A 181 -0.89 11.83 1.23
N LYS A 182 -1.39 13.05 1.20
CA LYS A 182 -1.68 13.87 2.39
C LYS A 182 -2.70 13.23 3.33
N ASN A 183 -3.53 12.32 2.83
CA ASN A 183 -4.54 11.61 3.61
C ASN A 183 -3.98 10.35 4.31
N GLY A 184 -2.67 10.16 4.35
CA GLY A 184 -2.01 9.08 5.08
C GLY A 184 -1.57 7.87 4.25
N ASN A 185 -2.06 7.69 3.03
CA ASN A 185 -1.67 6.62 2.10
C ASN A 185 -0.29 6.90 1.48
N ARG A 186 0.76 6.79 2.27
CA ARG A 186 2.13 7.20 1.90
C ARG A 186 2.97 6.10 1.28
N ILE A 187 2.44 4.88 1.23
CA ILE A 187 3.09 3.75 0.58
C ILE A 187 2.59 3.69 -0.86
N ILE A 188 3.53 3.70 -1.78
CA ILE A 188 3.28 3.63 -3.23
C ILE A 188 3.77 2.28 -3.70
N ASP A 189 2.92 1.55 -4.41
CA ASP A 189 3.27 0.30 -5.07
C ASP A 189 3.97 0.62 -6.41
N ILE A 190 5.28 0.40 -6.47
CA ILE A 190 6.06 0.52 -7.71
C ILE A 190 5.80 -0.68 -8.61
N GLY A 191 5.52 -1.85 -8.04
CA GLY A 191 5.33 -3.10 -8.76
C GLY A 191 6.59 -3.96 -8.85
N TYR A 192 6.51 -5.02 -9.65
CA TYR A 192 7.65 -5.88 -9.89
C TYR A 192 8.58 -5.24 -10.93
N VAL A 193 9.83 -5.07 -10.54
CA VAL A 193 10.88 -4.49 -11.37
C VAL A 193 12.09 -5.40 -11.42
N THR A 194 12.86 -5.25 -12.49
CA THR A 194 14.07 -6.04 -12.75
C THR A 194 15.29 -5.13 -12.83
N THR A 195 16.48 -5.73 -12.82
CA THR A 195 17.76 -5.01 -12.95
C THR A 195 17.94 -4.33 -14.32
N GLU A 196 17.05 -4.57 -15.26
CA GLU A 196 17.07 -3.96 -16.61
C GLU A 196 16.11 -2.76 -16.70
N ASP A 197 15.27 -2.54 -15.69
CA ASP A 197 14.26 -1.50 -15.71
C ASP A 197 14.84 -0.14 -15.27
N SER A 198 14.32 0.92 -15.89
CA SER A 198 14.53 2.30 -15.43
C SER A 198 13.28 2.76 -14.68
N VAL A 199 13.47 3.15 -13.43
CA VAL A 199 12.39 3.62 -12.55
C VAL A 199 12.59 5.10 -12.24
N ILE A 200 11.57 5.91 -12.52
CA ILE A 200 11.54 7.33 -12.19
C ILE A 200 10.41 7.57 -11.19
N LEU A 201 10.72 8.22 -10.07
CA LEU A 201 9.74 8.73 -9.12
C LEU A 201 9.74 10.26 -9.22
N ALA A 202 8.60 10.87 -9.50
CA ALA A 202 8.44 12.32 -9.57
C ALA A 202 7.28 12.78 -8.67
N GLY A 203 7.59 13.64 -7.70
CA GLY A 203 6.62 14.22 -6.77
C GLY A 203 6.17 15.61 -7.20
N ASP A 204 4.98 16.02 -6.77
CA ASP A 204 4.53 17.43 -6.90
C ASP A 204 5.34 18.40 -6.03
N THR A 205 6.04 17.88 -5.03
CA THR A 205 7.06 18.58 -4.21
C THR A 205 8.21 17.62 -3.88
N SER A 206 9.19 18.04 -3.08
CA SER A 206 10.26 17.13 -2.62
C SER A 206 9.66 15.94 -1.87
N MET A 207 10.09 14.73 -2.23
CA MET A 207 9.44 13.50 -1.72
C MET A 207 9.97 13.06 -0.37
N ASN A 208 11.28 13.13 -0.13
CA ASN A 208 11.91 12.42 0.98
C ASN A 208 11.35 10.98 1.07
N ALA A 209 11.81 10.09 0.18
CA ALA A 209 11.25 8.77 -0.01
C ALA A 209 12.25 7.67 0.35
N LEU A 210 11.73 6.57 0.92
CA LEU A 210 12.41 5.29 1.06
C LEU A 210 11.84 4.29 0.04
N VAL A 211 12.70 3.50 -0.58
CA VAL A 211 12.32 2.39 -1.46
C VAL A 211 12.95 1.12 -0.96
#